data_70920ca4ab80a9b061d757b039d33ee3
#
_entry.id   70920ca4ab80a9b061d757b039d33ee3
#
_cell.length_a   1.000
_cell.length_b   1.000
_cell.length_c   1.000
_cell.angle_alpha   90.00
_cell.angle_beta   90.00
_cell.angle_gamma   90.00
#
_symmetry.space_group_name_H-M   'P 1'
#
loop_
_entity.id
_entity.type
_entity.pdbx_description
1 polymer ?
#
loop_
_entity_poly.entity_id
_entity_poly.type
_entity_poly.pdbx_seq_one_letter_code
_entity_poly.pdbx_strand_id
1 'polypeptide(L)'
;RRVILAVCLLLLSACQQWRLPPAAGWVALDGGHFQLLDSWPGVPQQLVQQLHWQDGQRQQQFLLTALLQADGYLLVALSPLGHELWRLQYKRGHQLRVSGVPPFDQPEFARRLLAEMQLALLEQPLLHGRLTALDLQQQDGLRQLIRGDGSVLLTIKQAGQLAPGSQIELSSAGYQLTITTLQQELL
;
A
#
# COMPACT_ATOMS: atom_id res chain seq x y z
N ARG A 1 15.57 -44.10 31.67
CA ARG A 1 14.25 -43.87 31.02
C ARG A 1 13.72 -42.43 31.23
N ARG A 2 13.92 -41.79 32.41
CA ARG A 2 13.43 -40.40 32.67
C ARG A 2 14.26 -39.31 31.97
N VAL A 3 15.56 -39.56 31.72
CA VAL A 3 16.45 -38.60 31.04
C VAL A 3 16.16 -38.51 29.53
N ILE A 4 15.82 -39.64 28.92
CA ILE A 4 15.46 -39.67 27.47
C ILE A 4 14.18 -38.92 27.20
N LEU A 5 13.21 -38.96 28.11
CA LEU A 5 11.96 -38.23 27.98
C LEU A 5 12.14 -36.69 28.04
N ALA A 6 13.08 -36.23 28.88
CA ALA A 6 13.40 -34.81 29.00
C ALA A 6 14.11 -34.23 27.75
N VAL A 7 14.95 -35.04 27.10
CA VAL A 7 15.65 -34.62 25.86
C VAL A 7 14.66 -34.52 24.67
N CYS A 8 13.66 -35.41 24.57
CA CYS A 8 12.65 -35.34 23.54
C CYS A 8 11.73 -34.12 23.69
N LEU A 9 11.43 -33.69 24.92
CA LEU A 9 10.62 -32.48 25.17
C LEU A 9 11.37 -31.17 24.82
N LEU A 10 12.69 -31.15 24.93
CA LEU A 10 13.52 -29.99 24.53
C LEU A 10 13.66 -29.84 23.01
N LEU A 11 13.56 -30.93 22.27
CA LEU A 11 13.60 -30.88 20.79
C LEU A 11 12.29 -30.44 20.15
N LEU A 12 11.18 -30.54 20.85
CA LEU A 12 9.87 -30.06 20.35
C LEU A 12 9.65 -28.55 20.46
N SER A 13 10.44 -27.86 21.30
CA SER A 13 10.39 -26.41 21.42
C SER A 13 11.26 -25.66 20.38
N ALA A 14 12.06 -26.37 19.58
CA ALA A 14 12.90 -25.78 18.53
C ALA A 14 12.18 -25.49 17.20
N CYS A 15 10.91 -25.84 17.07
CA CYS A 15 10.07 -25.41 15.95
C CYS A 15 9.46 -24.02 16.19
N GLN A 16 10.21 -23.06 16.72
CA GLN A 16 9.92 -21.67 16.48
C GLN A 16 10.14 -21.45 14.98
N GLN A 17 9.03 -21.37 14.24
CA GLN A 17 9.03 -21.02 12.84
C GLN A 17 9.85 -19.73 12.69
N TRP A 18 11.06 -19.86 12.19
CA TRP A 18 11.82 -18.74 11.65
C TRP A 18 11.00 -18.22 10.48
N ARG A 19 10.09 -17.29 10.76
CA ARG A 19 9.48 -16.50 9.71
C ARG A 19 10.62 -15.68 9.13
N LEU A 20 11.16 -16.15 8.02
CA LEU A 20 12.05 -15.32 7.22
C LEU A 20 11.36 -13.96 7.02
N PRO A 21 12.07 -12.86 7.26
CA PRO A 21 11.51 -11.56 6.95
C PRO A 21 11.04 -11.59 5.50
N PRO A 22 9.87 -11.02 5.20
CA PRO A 22 9.38 -10.99 3.83
C PRO A 22 10.48 -10.42 2.94
N ALA A 23 10.71 -11.07 1.78
CA ALA A 23 11.69 -10.60 0.82
C ALA A 23 11.48 -9.09 0.56
N ALA A 24 12.58 -8.36 0.34
CA ALA A 24 12.52 -6.90 0.19
C ALA A 24 11.45 -6.49 -0.83
N GLY A 25 10.61 -5.53 -0.47
CA GLY A 25 9.52 -5.04 -1.31
C GLY A 25 8.19 -5.79 -1.21
N TRP A 26 8.13 -6.92 -0.52
CA TRP A 26 6.86 -7.61 -0.30
C TRP A 26 6.09 -7.01 0.88
N VAL A 27 4.79 -6.79 0.66
CA VAL A 27 3.85 -6.26 1.65
C VAL A 27 2.77 -7.30 1.90
N ALA A 28 2.55 -7.63 3.17
CA ALA A 28 1.43 -8.48 3.55
C ALA A 28 0.12 -7.71 3.39
N LEU A 29 -0.79 -8.28 2.64
CA LEU A 29 -2.20 -7.89 2.55
C LEU A 29 -3.04 -9.02 3.16
N ASP A 30 -4.23 -8.70 3.63
CA ASP A 30 -5.09 -9.70 4.25
C ASP A 30 -5.46 -10.81 3.23
N GLY A 31 -4.90 -12.00 3.42
CA GLY A 31 -5.06 -13.17 2.55
C GLY A 31 -3.95 -13.39 1.53
N GLY A 32 -2.93 -12.51 1.43
CA GLY A 32 -1.81 -12.70 0.52
C GLY A 32 -0.75 -11.61 0.59
N HIS A 33 0.00 -11.42 -0.48
CA HIS A 33 1.07 -10.42 -0.52
C HIS A 33 1.09 -9.69 -1.85
N PHE A 34 1.60 -8.46 -1.81
CA PHE A 34 1.88 -7.63 -2.99
C PHE A 34 3.35 -7.21 -3.00
N GLN A 35 3.99 -7.30 -4.17
CA GLN A 35 5.35 -6.85 -4.39
C GLN A 35 5.37 -5.42 -4.90
N LEU A 36 5.88 -4.49 -4.09
CA LEU A 36 6.02 -3.08 -4.46
C LEU A 36 7.01 -2.90 -5.62
N LEU A 37 6.68 -1.98 -6.53
CA LEU A 37 7.69 -1.38 -7.41
C LEU A 37 8.45 -0.32 -6.62
N ASP A 38 9.75 -0.33 -6.72
CA ASP A 38 10.63 0.64 -6.06
C ASP A 38 10.99 1.84 -6.96
N SER A 39 10.33 1.93 -8.11
CA SER A 39 10.46 3.03 -9.08
C SER A 39 9.14 3.26 -9.81
N TRP A 40 8.84 4.50 -10.16
CA TRP A 40 7.70 4.82 -10.98
C TRP A 40 7.97 4.42 -12.44
N PRO A 41 7.11 3.59 -13.06
CA PRO A 41 7.35 3.09 -14.43
C PRO A 41 6.90 4.06 -15.53
N GLY A 42 6.11 5.07 -15.19
CA GLY A 42 5.61 6.08 -16.13
C GLY A 42 6.50 7.32 -16.22
N VAL A 43 5.98 8.34 -16.90
CA VAL A 43 6.63 9.66 -16.95
C VAL A 43 6.72 10.22 -15.53
N PRO A 44 7.88 10.75 -15.11
CA PRO A 44 8.00 11.39 -13.82
C PRO A 44 7.00 12.54 -13.67
N GLN A 45 6.36 12.60 -12.50
CA GLN A 45 5.29 13.58 -12.28
C GLN A 45 5.09 13.91 -10.81
N GLN A 46 4.54 15.09 -10.58
CA GLN A 46 4.03 15.51 -9.28
C GLN A 46 2.51 15.55 -9.32
N LEU A 47 1.90 15.00 -8.29
CA LEU A 47 0.45 15.06 -8.05
C LEU A 47 0.19 15.83 -6.76
N VAL A 48 -0.82 16.67 -6.77
CA VAL A 48 -1.44 17.22 -5.57
C VAL A 48 -2.85 16.65 -5.49
N GLN A 49 -3.13 15.94 -4.42
CA GLN A 49 -4.37 15.18 -4.24
C GLN A 49 -5.02 15.55 -2.92
N GLN A 50 -6.33 15.62 -2.93
CA GLN A 50 -7.15 15.69 -1.72
C GLN A 50 -7.61 14.28 -1.38
N LEU A 51 -7.31 13.84 -0.17
CA LEU A 51 -7.72 12.54 0.35
C LEU A 51 -8.82 12.72 1.38
N HIS A 52 -9.89 11.96 1.21
CA HIS A 52 -11.00 11.87 2.16
C HIS A 52 -11.09 10.42 2.64
N TRP A 53 -10.69 10.19 3.87
CA TRP A 53 -10.69 8.88 4.49
C TRP A 53 -11.82 8.76 5.50
N GLN A 54 -12.51 7.63 5.50
CA GLN A 54 -13.59 7.32 6.41
C GLN A 54 -13.46 5.89 6.94
N ASP A 55 -13.51 5.74 8.25
CA ASP A 55 -13.53 4.47 8.98
C ASP A 55 -14.64 4.51 10.03
N GLY A 56 -15.75 3.80 9.75
CA GLY A 56 -16.93 3.84 10.61
C GLY A 56 -17.44 5.26 10.81
N GLN A 57 -17.25 5.80 12.04
CA GLN A 57 -17.67 7.17 12.38
C GLN A 57 -16.56 8.22 12.25
N ARG A 58 -15.31 7.78 12.05
CA ARG A 58 -14.17 8.69 11.91
C ARG A 58 -13.99 9.12 10.46
N GLN A 59 -13.83 10.42 10.27
CA GLN A 59 -13.54 11.01 8.97
C GLN A 59 -12.29 11.87 9.09
N GLN A 60 -11.41 11.79 8.11
CA GLN A 60 -10.21 12.61 8.02
C GLN A 60 -10.04 13.10 6.60
N GLN A 61 -9.57 14.33 6.48
CA GLN A 61 -9.24 14.95 5.21
C GLN A 61 -7.84 15.53 5.29
N PHE A 62 -7.05 15.30 4.23
CA PHE A 62 -5.71 15.86 4.13
C PHE A 62 -5.32 16.06 2.66
N LEU A 63 -4.30 16.87 2.44
CA LEU A 63 -3.67 17.05 1.14
C LEU A 63 -2.46 16.12 1.04
N LEU A 64 -2.29 15.48 -0.08
CA LEU A 64 -1.14 14.65 -0.41
C LEU A 64 -0.39 15.26 -1.59
N THR A 65 0.88 15.52 -1.44
CA THR A 65 1.80 15.72 -2.55
C THR A 65 2.54 14.43 -2.81
N ALA A 66 2.44 13.91 -4.03
CA ALA A 66 3.12 12.70 -4.46
C ALA A 66 4.09 13.02 -5.60
N LEU A 67 5.38 12.78 -5.39
CA LEU A 67 6.41 12.80 -6.43
C LEU A 67 6.65 11.36 -6.86
N LEU A 68 6.33 11.07 -8.13
CA LEU A 68 6.46 9.76 -8.77
C LEU A 68 7.64 9.83 -9.73
N GLN A 69 8.75 9.17 -9.41
CA GLN A 69 10.02 9.32 -10.13
C GLN A 69 10.63 7.96 -10.50
N ALA A 70 11.50 7.96 -11.48
CA ALA A 70 12.21 6.75 -11.93
C ALA A 70 13.12 6.13 -10.84
N ASP A 71 13.47 6.89 -9.80
CA ASP A 71 14.27 6.43 -8.67
C ASP A 71 13.46 6.17 -7.39
N GLY A 72 12.11 6.34 -7.45
CA GLY A 72 11.23 6.04 -6.34
C GLY A 72 10.03 6.98 -6.17
N TYR A 73 9.56 7.06 -4.94
CA TYR A 73 8.36 7.79 -4.54
C TYR A 73 8.65 8.67 -3.34
N LEU A 74 8.13 9.89 -3.36
CA LEU A 74 8.05 10.75 -2.18
C LEU A 74 6.61 11.19 -1.98
N LEU A 75 6.04 10.84 -0.83
CA LEU A 75 4.69 11.22 -0.43
C LEU A 75 4.76 12.12 0.79
N VAL A 76 4.08 13.24 0.75
CA VAL A 76 3.99 14.19 1.88
C VAL A 76 2.53 14.54 2.10
N ALA A 77 2.01 14.22 3.28
CA ALA A 77 0.65 14.59 3.66
C ALA A 77 0.64 15.81 4.58
N LEU A 78 -0.27 16.72 4.27
CA LEU A 78 -0.49 17.95 5.02
C LEU A 78 -1.92 17.98 5.58
N SER A 79 -2.06 18.51 6.78
CA SER A 79 -3.38 18.86 7.31
C SER A 79 -4.02 19.97 6.48
N PRO A 80 -5.34 20.22 6.61
CA PRO A 80 -5.99 21.36 5.96
C PRO A 80 -5.38 22.72 6.34
N LEU A 81 -4.68 22.79 7.48
CA LEU A 81 -3.98 24.00 7.95
C LEU A 81 -2.53 24.08 7.43
N GLY A 82 -2.08 23.12 6.59
CA GLY A 82 -0.74 23.10 6.01
C GLY A 82 0.36 22.49 6.90
N HIS A 83 0.02 21.91 8.05
CA HIS A 83 1.00 21.20 8.87
C HIS A 83 1.32 19.83 8.29
N GLU A 84 2.60 19.49 8.18
CA GLU A 84 3.03 18.15 7.75
C GLU A 84 2.56 17.11 8.77
N LEU A 85 1.75 16.15 8.31
CA LEU A 85 1.26 15.03 9.12
C LEU A 85 2.22 13.85 9.06
N TRP A 86 2.70 13.56 7.84
CA TRP A 86 3.67 12.49 7.63
C TRP A 86 4.38 12.65 6.29
N ARG A 87 5.53 11.98 6.19
CA ARG A 87 6.36 11.87 5.01
C ARG A 87 6.81 10.44 4.82
N LEU A 88 6.67 9.95 3.59
CA LEU A 88 7.14 8.65 3.17
C LEU A 88 8.07 8.82 1.98
N GLN A 89 9.26 8.25 2.03
CA GLN A 89 10.18 8.12 0.92
C GLN A 89 10.46 6.64 0.67
N TYR A 90 10.22 6.18 -0.55
CA TYR A 90 10.52 4.82 -0.98
C TYR A 90 11.37 4.87 -2.23
N LYS A 91 12.56 4.30 -2.15
CA LYS A 91 13.57 4.39 -3.20
C LYS A 91 13.95 3.02 -3.74
N ARG A 92 14.63 3.05 -4.87
CA ARG A 92 15.21 1.88 -5.53
C ARG A 92 16.00 1.03 -4.54
N GLY A 93 15.90 -0.31 -4.66
CA GLY A 93 16.41 -1.25 -3.66
C GLY A 93 15.52 -1.37 -2.41
N HIS A 94 14.25 -0.98 -2.52
CA HIS A 94 13.22 -1.11 -1.48
C HIS A 94 13.54 -0.35 -0.18
N GLN A 95 14.30 0.74 -0.29
CA GLN A 95 14.65 1.57 0.85
C GLN A 95 13.46 2.43 1.27
N LEU A 96 12.95 2.21 2.48
CA LEU A 96 11.83 2.96 3.06
C LEU A 96 12.31 3.88 4.18
N ARG A 97 11.91 5.16 4.11
CA ARG A 97 12.01 6.11 5.20
C ARG A 97 10.64 6.70 5.47
N VAL A 98 10.24 6.74 6.72
CA VAL A 98 8.98 7.34 7.17
C VAL A 98 9.21 8.22 8.36
N SER A 99 8.43 9.29 8.45
CA SER A 99 8.35 10.17 9.61
C SER A 99 6.94 10.75 9.70
N GLY A 100 6.50 11.13 10.88
CA GLY A 100 5.20 11.75 11.08
C GLY A 100 4.56 11.41 12.40
N VAL A 101 3.25 11.60 12.46
CA VAL A 101 2.43 11.27 13.63
C VAL A 101 1.90 9.83 13.55
N PRO A 102 1.76 9.12 14.69
CA PRO A 102 1.16 7.78 14.69
C PRO A 102 -0.24 7.77 14.07
N PRO A 103 -0.61 6.73 13.29
CA PRO A 103 0.15 5.52 12.96
C PRO A 103 1.05 5.66 11.71
N PHE A 104 1.13 6.84 11.11
CA PHE A 104 1.82 7.07 9.82
C PHE A 104 3.34 6.92 9.90
N ASP A 105 3.93 7.00 11.09
CA ASP A 105 5.35 6.76 11.36
C ASP A 105 5.72 5.28 11.38
N GLN A 106 4.73 4.36 11.29
CA GLN A 106 4.97 2.92 11.31
C GLN A 106 5.33 2.39 9.91
N PRO A 107 6.47 1.67 9.76
CA PRO A 107 6.90 1.15 8.46
C PRO A 107 5.88 0.21 7.79
N GLU A 108 5.19 -0.61 8.56
CA GLU A 108 4.18 -1.55 8.05
C GLU A 108 2.98 -0.80 7.46
N PHE A 109 2.52 0.23 8.17
CA PHE A 109 1.44 1.09 7.70
C PHE A 109 1.83 1.81 6.41
N ALA A 110 3.05 2.37 6.38
CA ALA A 110 3.59 3.07 5.21
C ALA A 110 3.71 2.15 3.98
N ARG A 111 4.17 0.89 4.17
CA ARG A 111 4.23 -0.09 3.08
C ARG A 111 2.84 -0.44 2.55
N ARG A 112 1.88 -0.63 3.44
CA ARG A 112 0.50 -0.92 3.05
C ARG A 112 -0.11 0.24 2.24
N LEU A 113 0.07 1.47 2.70
CA LEU A 113 -0.39 2.67 2.00
C LEU A 113 0.24 2.79 0.61
N LEU A 114 1.54 2.49 0.50
CA LEU A 114 2.24 2.48 -0.79
C LEU A 114 1.71 1.37 -1.71
N ALA A 115 1.40 0.19 -1.16
CA ALA A 115 0.80 -0.92 -1.92
C ALA A 115 -0.58 -0.53 -2.47
N GLU A 116 -1.43 0.07 -1.67
CA GLU A 116 -2.76 0.52 -2.08
C GLU A 116 -2.69 1.64 -3.12
N MET A 117 -1.74 2.57 -2.97
CA MET A 117 -1.46 3.60 -3.97
C MET A 117 -1.02 2.97 -5.30
N GLN A 118 -0.10 2.03 -5.28
CA GLN A 118 0.35 1.36 -6.50
C GLN A 118 -0.78 0.53 -7.14
N LEU A 119 -1.57 -0.18 -6.34
CA LEU A 119 -2.75 -0.89 -6.82
C LEU A 119 -3.80 0.05 -7.42
N ALA A 120 -3.89 1.29 -6.95
CA ALA A 120 -4.81 2.29 -7.48
C ALA A 120 -4.30 2.97 -8.76
N LEU A 121 -3.00 3.26 -8.86
CA LEU A 121 -2.43 4.13 -9.89
C LEU A 121 -1.80 3.37 -11.05
N LEU A 122 -1.22 2.19 -10.82
CA LEU A 122 -0.49 1.45 -11.86
C LEU A 122 -1.45 0.76 -12.82
N GLU A 123 -1.02 0.64 -14.07
CA GLU A 123 -1.72 -0.14 -15.08
C GLU A 123 -1.73 -1.62 -14.74
N GLN A 124 -2.82 -2.31 -15.09
CA GLN A 124 -3.01 -3.72 -14.78
C GLN A 124 -1.84 -4.62 -15.22
N PRO A 125 -1.24 -4.48 -16.41
CA PRO A 125 -0.11 -5.32 -16.83
C PRO A 125 1.09 -5.25 -15.89
N LEU A 126 1.32 -4.09 -15.24
CA LEU A 126 2.41 -3.90 -14.29
C LEU A 126 2.16 -4.58 -12.94
N LEU A 127 0.91 -4.91 -12.64
CA LEU A 127 0.50 -5.57 -11.40
C LEU A 127 0.51 -7.11 -11.54
N HIS A 128 0.47 -7.63 -12.76
CA HIS A 128 0.55 -9.08 -13.00
C HIS A 128 1.88 -9.64 -12.49
N GLY A 129 1.81 -10.79 -11.82
CA GLY A 129 2.98 -11.47 -11.24
C GLY A 129 3.52 -10.85 -9.94
N ARG A 130 2.89 -9.76 -9.46
CA ARG A 130 3.25 -9.08 -8.20
C ARG A 130 2.34 -9.45 -7.03
N LEU A 131 1.37 -10.30 -7.26
CA LEU A 131 0.44 -10.78 -6.25
C LEU A 131 0.68 -12.26 -5.97
N THR A 132 0.61 -12.66 -4.70
CA THR A 132 0.61 -14.05 -4.28
C THR A 132 -0.59 -14.31 -3.39
N ALA A 133 -1.30 -15.42 -3.64
CA ALA A 133 -2.54 -15.82 -2.97
C ALA A 133 -3.70 -14.81 -3.10
N LEU A 134 -3.58 -13.84 -3.99
CA LEU A 134 -4.61 -12.85 -4.33
C LEU A 134 -4.76 -12.81 -5.85
N ASP A 135 -6.00 -12.63 -6.31
CA ASP A 135 -6.33 -12.41 -7.73
C ASP A 135 -6.71 -10.95 -7.98
N LEU A 136 -6.32 -10.42 -9.15
CA LEU A 136 -6.64 -9.07 -9.56
C LEU A 136 -7.56 -9.12 -10.78
N GLN A 137 -8.78 -8.65 -10.59
CA GLN A 137 -9.76 -8.51 -11.66
C GLN A 137 -9.97 -7.03 -11.97
N GLN A 138 -10.06 -6.71 -13.27
CA GLN A 138 -10.34 -5.35 -13.72
C GLN A 138 -11.30 -5.38 -14.91
N GLN A 139 -12.36 -4.60 -14.78
CA GLN A 139 -13.35 -4.39 -15.84
C GLN A 139 -13.93 -2.98 -15.72
N ASP A 140 -14.02 -2.25 -16.84
CA ASP A 140 -14.71 -0.95 -16.95
C ASP A 140 -14.30 0.10 -15.89
N GLY A 141 -12.99 0.17 -15.57
CA GLY A 141 -12.46 1.09 -14.55
C GLY A 141 -12.65 0.60 -13.11
N LEU A 142 -13.32 -0.51 -12.90
CA LEU A 142 -13.45 -1.19 -11.62
C LEU A 142 -12.31 -2.22 -11.48
N ARG A 143 -11.54 -2.12 -10.43
CA ARG A 143 -10.49 -3.06 -10.05
C ARG A 143 -10.83 -3.70 -8.72
N GLN A 144 -10.73 -5.02 -8.64
CA GLN A 144 -10.97 -5.77 -7.41
C GLN A 144 -9.80 -6.68 -7.10
N LEU A 145 -9.41 -6.69 -5.84
CA LEU A 145 -8.45 -7.61 -5.28
C LEU A 145 -9.22 -8.68 -4.50
N ILE A 146 -9.06 -9.95 -4.91
CA ILE A 146 -9.89 -11.06 -4.46
C ILE A 146 -9.01 -12.08 -3.74
N ARG A 147 -9.47 -12.55 -2.57
CA ARG A 147 -8.81 -13.63 -1.82
C ARG A 147 -9.06 -14.99 -2.46
N GLY A 148 -8.27 -15.98 -2.06
CA GLY A 148 -8.41 -17.36 -2.53
C GLY A 148 -9.77 -18.01 -2.18
N ASP A 149 -10.50 -17.49 -1.20
CA ASP A 149 -11.87 -17.92 -0.86
C ASP A 149 -12.97 -17.22 -1.68
N GLY A 150 -12.59 -16.35 -2.61
CA GLY A 150 -13.49 -15.58 -3.45
C GLY A 150 -14.01 -14.28 -2.82
N SER A 151 -13.65 -13.97 -1.57
CA SER A 151 -14.05 -12.71 -0.94
C SER A 151 -13.25 -11.53 -1.47
N VAL A 152 -13.91 -10.37 -1.60
CA VAL A 152 -13.24 -9.14 -2.06
C VAL A 152 -12.49 -8.50 -0.90
N LEU A 153 -11.20 -8.29 -1.08
CA LEU A 153 -10.33 -7.59 -0.13
C LEU A 153 -10.40 -6.07 -0.32
N LEU A 154 -10.29 -5.63 -1.56
CA LEU A 154 -10.22 -4.21 -1.93
C LEU A 154 -10.95 -3.99 -3.26
N THR A 155 -11.75 -2.95 -3.31
CA THR A 155 -12.38 -2.46 -4.53
C THR A 155 -11.84 -1.06 -4.84
N ILE A 156 -11.43 -0.84 -6.09
CA ILE A 156 -10.92 0.45 -6.58
C ILE A 156 -11.72 0.83 -7.80
N LYS A 157 -12.43 1.96 -7.72
CA LYS A 157 -13.13 2.55 -8.87
C LYS A 157 -12.27 3.61 -9.51
N GLN A 158 -12.35 3.72 -10.84
CA GLN A 158 -11.59 4.66 -11.66
C GLN A 158 -10.08 4.55 -11.48
N ALA A 159 -9.59 3.31 -11.32
CA ALA A 159 -8.17 3.01 -11.18
C ALA A 159 -7.35 3.61 -12.35
N GLY A 160 -6.19 4.19 -12.03
CA GLY A 160 -5.25 4.77 -13.01
C GLY A 160 -5.60 6.17 -13.49
N GLN A 161 -6.70 6.77 -13.04
CA GLN A 161 -7.06 8.14 -13.45
C GLN A 161 -6.33 9.18 -12.61
N LEU A 162 -5.47 9.97 -13.26
CA LEU A 162 -4.60 10.96 -12.61
C LEU A 162 -4.86 12.40 -13.07
N ALA A 163 -5.74 12.60 -14.06
CA ALA A 163 -6.03 13.93 -14.55
C ALA A 163 -6.65 14.83 -13.46
N PRO A 164 -6.35 16.14 -13.46
CA PRO A 164 -7.00 17.07 -12.54
C PRO A 164 -8.53 16.97 -12.59
N GLY A 165 -9.18 16.91 -11.42
CA GLY A 165 -10.61 16.70 -11.26
C GLY A 165 -11.05 15.24 -11.26
N SER A 166 -10.17 14.28 -11.60
CA SER A 166 -10.49 12.85 -11.48
C SER A 166 -10.57 12.40 -10.03
N GLN A 167 -11.38 11.37 -9.78
CA GLN A 167 -11.52 10.75 -8.48
C GLN A 167 -11.25 9.26 -8.59
N ILE A 168 -10.53 8.73 -7.60
CA ILE A 168 -10.35 7.29 -7.38
C ILE A 168 -10.96 6.95 -6.03
N GLU A 169 -11.82 5.94 -6.00
CA GLU A 169 -12.42 5.46 -4.76
C GLU A 169 -11.86 4.08 -4.40
N LEU A 170 -11.30 3.97 -3.21
CA LEU A 170 -10.89 2.69 -2.62
C LEU A 170 -11.86 2.32 -1.50
N SER A 171 -12.30 1.08 -1.47
CA SER A 171 -13.12 0.56 -0.38
C SER A 171 -12.67 -0.84 0.04
N SER A 172 -12.55 -1.04 1.34
CA SER A 172 -12.31 -2.32 1.99
C SER A 172 -13.32 -2.53 3.12
N ALA A 173 -13.26 -3.67 3.82
CA ALA A 173 -14.15 -3.95 4.94
C ALA A 173 -14.00 -2.94 6.11
N GLY A 174 -12.85 -2.28 6.23
CA GLY A 174 -12.54 -1.38 7.37
C GLY A 174 -12.58 0.10 7.06
N TYR A 175 -12.52 0.51 5.78
CA TYR A 175 -12.47 1.94 5.43
C TYR A 175 -12.90 2.21 3.99
N GLN A 176 -13.19 3.47 3.75
CA GLN A 176 -13.34 4.06 2.42
C GLN A 176 -12.38 5.22 2.26
N LEU A 177 -11.78 5.36 1.09
CA LEU A 177 -10.87 6.43 0.74
C LEU A 177 -11.24 7.00 -0.63
N THR A 178 -11.52 8.29 -0.69
CA THR A 178 -11.70 9.02 -1.94
C THR A 178 -10.46 9.89 -2.17
N ILE A 179 -9.85 9.74 -3.34
CA ILE A 179 -8.68 10.50 -3.78
C ILE A 179 -9.11 11.38 -4.94
N THR A 180 -9.07 12.69 -4.76
CA THR A 180 -9.35 13.66 -5.83
C THR A 180 -8.04 14.31 -6.27
N THR A 181 -7.67 14.17 -7.53
CA THR A 181 -6.49 14.84 -8.09
C THR A 181 -6.81 16.31 -8.32
N LEU A 182 -6.09 17.21 -7.64
CA LEU A 182 -6.25 18.66 -7.78
C LEU A 182 -5.30 19.21 -8.85
N GLN A 183 -4.07 18.71 -8.89
CA GLN A 183 -3.04 19.14 -9.84
C GLN A 183 -2.20 17.94 -10.28
N GLN A 184 -1.75 17.99 -11.52
CA GLN A 184 -0.79 17.05 -12.11
C GLN A 184 0.21 17.86 -12.92
N GLU A 185 1.49 17.66 -12.65
CA GLU A 185 2.61 18.28 -13.36
C GLU A 185 3.59 17.19 -13.78
N LEU A 186 3.92 17.15 -15.06
CA LEU A 186 4.96 16.27 -15.60
C LEU A 186 6.33 16.90 -15.33
N LEU A 187 7.31 16.11 -14.90
CA LEU A 187 8.64 16.58 -14.49
C LEU A 187 9.69 16.29 -15.56
#